data_b805a5d3e8cedff013f61bff63988820
#
_entry.id   b805a5d3e8cedff013f61bff63988820
#
_cell.length_a   1.000
_cell.length_b   1.000
_cell.length_c   1.000
_cell.angle_alpha   90.00
_cell.angle_beta   90.00
_cell.angle_gamma   90.00
#
_symmetry.space_group_name_H-M   'P 1'
#
loop_
_entity.id
_entity.type
_entity.pdbx_description
1 polymer ?
#
loop_
_entity_poly.entity_id
_entity_poly.type
_entity_poly.pdbx_seq_one_letter_code
_entity_poly.pdbx_strand_id
1 'polypeptide(L)'
;MANSPQAKKRARTAERRAVINKNRRTRIKTFIRRVEEAITGGDQGVAAAALKAAQPEIMRGVTKGILHKSTASRKVSRLAKRVKGMAA
;
A
#
# COMPACT_ATOMS: atom_id res chain seq x y z
N MET A 1 -27.36 13.28 17.65
CA MET A 1 -28.03 12.63 16.51
C MET A 1 -27.78 13.40 15.23
N ALA A 2 -27.60 12.68 14.13
CA ALA A 2 -27.26 13.26 12.83
C ALA A 2 -28.50 13.80 12.11
N ASN A 3 -29.24 14.70 12.75
CA ASN A 3 -30.47 15.25 12.18
C ASN A 3 -30.27 16.54 11.40
N SER A 4 -29.12 17.20 11.55
CA SER A 4 -28.84 18.42 10.80
C SER A 4 -28.35 18.09 9.40
N PRO A 5 -28.61 18.96 8.40
CA PRO A 5 -28.07 18.76 7.05
C PRO A 5 -26.54 18.64 7.03
N GLN A 6 -25.84 19.38 7.88
CA GLN A 6 -24.39 19.31 8.01
C GLN A 6 -23.92 17.96 8.57
N ALA A 7 -24.60 17.41 9.56
CA ALA A 7 -24.27 16.11 10.12
C ALA A 7 -24.51 14.99 9.11
N LYS A 8 -25.60 15.06 8.35
CA LYS A 8 -25.89 14.12 7.28
C LYS A 8 -24.83 14.19 6.18
N LYS A 9 -24.39 15.37 5.81
CA LYS A 9 -23.33 15.57 4.81
C LYS A 9 -22.00 14.97 5.30
N ARG A 10 -21.64 15.19 6.58
CA ARG A 10 -20.43 14.61 7.18
C ARG A 10 -20.46 13.10 7.17
N ALA A 11 -21.60 12.50 7.50
CA ALA A 11 -21.78 11.05 7.47
C ALA A 11 -21.56 10.48 6.08
N ARG A 12 -22.17 11.08 5.05
CA ARG A 12 -21.97 10.66 3.66
C ARG A 12 -20.53 10.82 3.20
N THR A 13 -19.87 11.92 3.59
CA THR A 13 -18.45 12.16 3.28
C THR A 13 -17.57 11.13 3.95
N ALA A 14 -17.84 10.79 5.22
CA ALA A 14 -17.08 9.79 5.95
C ALA A 14 -17.22 8.40 5.31
N GLU A 15 -18.41 8.01 4.90
CA GLU A 15 -18.64 6.75 4.20
C GLU A 15 -17.87 6.69 2.88
N ARG A 16 -17.92 7.76 2.12
CA ARG A 16 -17.21 7.86 0.83
C ARG A 16 -15.70 7.74 1.01
N ARG A 17 -15.15 8.45 2.01
CA ARG A 17 -13.72 8.39 2.34
C ARG A 17 -13.31 6.99 2.81
N ALA A 18 -14.14 6.31 3.59
CA ALA A 18 -13.88 4.96 4.05
C ALA A 18 -13.75 3.97 2.89
N VAL A 19 -14.64 4.07 1.90
CA VAL A 19 -14.58 3.23 0.68
C VAL A 19 -13.31 3.50 -0.12
N ILE A 20 -13.00 4.77 -0.37
CA ILE A 20 -11.80 5.17 -1.11
C ILE A 20 -10.54 4.68 -0.39
N ASN A 21 -10.45 4.86 0.92
CA ASN A 21 -9.29 4.45 1.70
C ASN A 21 -9.15 2.92 1.74
N LYS A 22 -10.26 2.19 1.84
CA LYS A 22 -10.26 0.73 1.75
C LYS A 22 -9.69 0.25 0.41
N ASN A 23 -10.11 0.88 -0.69
CA ASN A 23 -9.63 0.55 -2.01
C ASN A 23 -8.13 0.83 -2.16
N ARG A 24 -7.65 1.95 -1.61
CA ARG A 24 -6.23 2.29 -1.60
C ARG A 24 -5.41 1.29 -0.80
N ARG A 25 -5.87 0.88 0.38
CA ARG A 25 -5.20 -0.13 1.20
C ARG A 25 -5.12 -1.48 0.48
N THR A 26 -6.20 -1.89 -0.15
CA THR A 26 -6.26 -3.14 -0.91
C THR A 26 -5.27 -3.11 -2.07
N ARG A 27 -5.18 -1.99 -2.77
CA ARG A 27 -4.23 -1.81 -3.87
C ARG A 27 -2.78 -1.94 -3.39
N ILE A 28 -2.43 -1.27 -2.28
CA ILE A 28 -1.09 -1.35 -1.69
C ILE A 28 -0.77 -2.79 -1.29
N LYS A 29 -1.68 -3.45 -0.60
CA LYS A 29 -1.50 -4.86 -0.19
C LYS A 29 -1.31 -5.79 -1.39
N THR A 30 -2.03 -5.54 -2.48
CA THR A 30 -1.90 -6.32 -3.71
C THR A 30 -0.49 -6.19 -4.30
N PHE A 31 0.04 -4.97 -4.38
CA PHE A 31 1.40 -4.75 -4.89
C PHE A 31 2.45 -5.38 -4.00
N ILE A 32 2.31 -5.27 -2.68
CA ILE A 32 3.22 -5.91 -1.72
C ILE A 32 3.17 -7.44 -1.87
N ARG A 33 1.98 -8.01 -1.98
CA ARG A 33 1.79 -9.46 -2.16
C ARG A 33 2.46 -9.96 -3.43
N ARG A 34 2.39 -9.19 -4.52
CA ARG A 34 3.07 -9.54 -5.78
C ARG A 34 4.58 -9.63 -5.61
N VAL A 35 5.17 -8.72 -4.83
CA VAL A 35 6.60 -8.78 -4.51
C VAL A 35 6.91 -10.05 -3.70
N GLU A 36 6.13 -10.33 -2.68
CA GLU A 36 6.33 -11.48 -1.81
C GLU A 36 6.17 -12.81 -2.57
N GLU A 37 5.17 -12.89 -3.45
CA GLU A 37 4.96 -14.06 -4.31
C GLU A 37 6.14 -14.27 -5.26
N ALA A 38 6.66 -13.19 -5.83
CA ALA A 38 7.84 -13.27 -6.72
C ALA A 38 9.09 -13.72 -5.96
N ILE A 39 9.27 -13.26 -4.73
CA ILE A 39 10.38 -13.70 -3.86
C ILE A 39 10.25 -15.20 -3.56
N THR A 40 9.06 -15.65 -3.19
CA THR A 40 8.77 -17.06 -2.93
C THR A 40 9.00 -17.92 -4.18
N GLY A 41 8.66 -17.38 -5.36
CA GLY A 41 8.87 -18.05 -6.63
C GLY A 41 10.34 -18.17 -7.06
N GLY A 42 11.24 -17.47 -6.41
CA GLY A 42 12.68 -17.58 -6.62
C GLY A 42 13.24 -16.84 -7.83
N ASP A 43 12.45 -16.09 -8.57
CA ASP A 43 12.93 -15.31 -9.71
C ASP A 43 13.21 -13.86 -9.28
N GLN A 44 14.49 -13.55 -9.13
CA GLN A 44 14.94 -12.23 -8.72
C GLN A 44 14.54 -11.12 -9.71
N GLY A 45 14.60 -11.39 -11.00
CA GLY A 45 14.21 -10.40 -12.01
C GLY A 45 12.75 -10.00 -11.88
N VAL A 46 11.88 -10.98 -11.68
CA VAL A 46 10.44 -10.75 -11.44
C VAL A 46 10.22 -10.02 -10.12
N ALA A 47 10.94 -10.42 -9.07
CA ALA A 47 10.83 -9.77 -7.76
C ALA A 47 11.30 -8.31 -7.80
N ALA A 48 12.40 -8.03 -8.48
CA ALA A 48 12.91 -6.67 -8.64
C ALA A 48 11.94 -5.79 -9.42
N ALA A 49 11.36 -6.30 -10.49
CA ALA A 49 10.35 -5.59 -11.28
C ALA A 49 9.07 -5.32 -10.46
N ALA A 50 8.62 -6.31 -9.69
CA ALA A 50 7.46 -6.17 -8.81
C ALA A 50 7.71 -5.13 -7.71
N LEU A 51 8.90 -5.11 -7.12
CA LEU A 51 9.28 -4.11 -6.12
C LEU A 51 9.31 -2.70 -6.72
N LYS A 52 9.87 -2.56 -7.91
CA LYS A 52 9.92 -1.28 -8.62
C LYS A 52 8.50 -0.74 -8.89
N ALA A 53 7.56 -1.61 -9.20
CA ALA A 53 6.15 -1.25 -9.39
C ALA A 53 5.45 -0.95 -8.07
N ALA A 54 5.79 -1.68 -6.99
CA ALA A 54 5.16 -1.52 -5.67
C ALA A 54 5.62 -0.26 -4.93
N GLN A 55 6.87 0.13 -5.09
CA GLN A 55 7.46 1.24 -4.34
C GLN A 55 6.67 2.55 -4.50
N PRO A 56 6.35 3.04 -5.72
CA PRO A 56 5.54 4.24 -5.85
C PRO A 56 4.13 4.09 -5.29
N GLU A 57 3.55 2.91 -5.32
CA GLU A 57 2.22 2.66 -4.75
C GLU A 57 2.24 2.78 -3.21
N ILE A 58 3.27 2.25 -2.57
CA ILE A 58 3.46 2.37 -1.11
C ILE A 58 3.69 3.83 -0.72
N MET A 59 4.52 4.55 -1.46
CA MET A 59 4.80 5.96 -1.19
C MET A 59 3.57 6.84 -1.45
N ARG A 60 2.76 6.49 -2.42
CA ARG A 60 1.48 7.16 -2.67
C ARG A 60 0.53 6.99 -1.48
N GLY A 61 0.58 5.83 -0.81
CA GLY A 61 -0.16 5.58 0.42
C GLY A 61 0.22 6.53 1.55
N VAL A 62 1.48 6.91 1.65
CA VAL A 62 1.96 7.92 2.62
C VAL A 62 1.35 9.29 2.29
N THR A 63 1.43 9.70 1.03
CA THR A 63 0.91 10.99 0.56
C THR A 63 -0.60 11.11 0.81
N LYS A 64 -1.34 10.00 0.66
CA LYS A 64 -2.79 9.96 0.85
C LYS A 64 -3.21 9.72 2.30
N GLY A 65 -2.26 9.60 3.23
CA GLY A 65 -2.55 9.40 4.64
C GLY A 65 -2.99 7.99 5.02
N ILE A 66 -2.80 7.01 4.15
CA ILE A 66 -3.15 5.60 4.41
C ILE A 66 -2.09 4.92 5.27
N LEU A 67 -0.83 5.25 5.02
CA LEU A 67 0.32 4.69 5.72
C LEU A 67 1.12 5.78 6.39
N HIS A 68 1.65 5.50 7.58
CA HIS A 68 2.64 6.35 8.21
C HIS A 68 3.97 6.24 7.44
N LYS A 69 4.70 7.35 7.33
CA LYS A 69 5.98 7.41 6.61
C LYS A 69 6.97 6.34 7.10
N SER A 70 7.06 6.16 8.43
CA SER A 70 7.96 5.17 9.03
C SER A 70 7.59 3.74 8.64
N THR A 71 6.30 3.42 8.63
CA THR A 71 5.78 2.10 8.24
C THR A 71 6.10 1.82 6.77
N ALA A 72 5.86 2.79 5.90
CA ALA A 72 6.11 2.66 4.47
C ALA A 72 7.61 2.47 4.19
N SER A 73 8.46 3.29 4.78
CA SER A 73 9.92 3.20 4.62
C SER A 73 10.46 1.85 5.07
N ARG A 74 9.97 1.37 6.22
CA ARG A 74 10.37 0.08 6.78
C ARG A 74 9.96 -1.07 5.87
N LYS A 75 8.74 -1.02 5.34
CA LYS A 75 8.22 -2.06 4.43
C LYS A 75 9.04 -2.12 3.14
N VAL A 76 9.28 -0.97 2.51
CA VAL A 76 10.10 -0.89 1.28
C VAL A 76 11.50 -1.40 1.54
N SER A 77 12.13 -0.98 2.63
CA SER A 77 13.49 -1.37 3.01
C SER A 77 13.60 -2.89 3.20
N ARG A 78 12.64 -3.50 3.91
CA ARG A 78 12.64 -4.93 4.15
C ARG A 78 12.43 -5.75 2.87
N LEU A 79 11.53 -5.30 2.00
CA LEU A 79 11.30 -5.94 0.72
C LEU A 79 12.53 -5.83 -0.18
N ALA A 80 13.14 -4.65 -0.24
CA ALA A 80 14.36 -4.43 -1.02
C ALA A 80 15.50 -5.34 -0.56
N LYS A 81 15.68 -5.49 0.74
CA LYS A 81 16.68 -6.37 1.32
C LYS A 81 16.45 -7.84 0.95
N ARG A 82 15.20 -8.29 0.99
CA ARG A 82 14.83 -9.66 0.60
C ARG A 82 15.11 -9.90 -0.88
N VAL A 83 14.74 -8.97 -1.75
CA VAL A 83 14.98 -9.06 -3.20
C VAL A 83 16.48 -9.09 -3.49
N LYS A 84 17.26 -8.22 -2.83
CA LYS A 84 18.71 -8.18 -2.96
C LYS A 84 19.34 -9.51 -2.52
N GLY A 85 18.84 -10.11 -1.46
CA GLY A 85 19.32 -11.40 -0.93
C GLY A 85 19.13 -12.55 -1.91
N MET A 86 18.21 -12.46 -2.84
CA MET A 86 17.97 -13.49 -3.86
C MET A 86 19.12 -13.57 -4.88
N ALA A 87 19.88 -12.50 -5.03
CA ALA A 87 21.02 -12.46 -5.95
C ALA A 87 22.24 -13.24 -5.45
N ALA A 88 22.27 -13.51 -4.16
CA ALA A 88 23.33 -14.31 -3.55
C ALA A 88 23.07 -15.79 -3.77
#